data_a801a7cea3cd3598c0ef596501f24a91
#
_entry.id   a801a7cea3cd3598c0ef596501f24a91
#
_cell.length_a   1.000
_cell.length_b   1.000
_cell.length_c   1.000
_cell.angle_alpha   90.00
_cell.angle_beta   90.00
_cell.angle_gamma   90.00
#
_symmetry.space_group_name_H-M   'P 1'
#
loop_
_entity.id
_entity.type
_entity.pdbx_description
1 polymer ?
#
loop_
_entity_poly.entity_id
_entity_poly.type
_entity_poly.pdbx_seq_one_letter_code
_entity_poly.pdbx_strand_id
1 'polypeptide(L)'
;MKKLVIVIVFLLLPLSVQAYENLTVYDMDGDRVLYGVKNEHLGLIASTTKVMTAVVALENSDLSNEFVVTKEDVDIYGSSIYLKVGDKITTKDLLYGLMLRSGNDAALTLANHIYGHDTFVDLMNQKSYYIGMKYTNFGNPHGLDDETENTSTTDDMAKLIAYAVKNNEFRKIASARKYIFNNETWYNKNELLGIYKYATSGKTGYTPHAGYTFVSTASKNGMNLAIATFRDKDRFFTHKKLYEEFFSKYKKYEILNKYSFFINDKNNKDTHLYIKNSYSMMLTEEEKENLKINVNIYERQVNNKAGFISVKLNDKEVHREYIYALKYQNNKKRILDILT
;
A
#
# COMPACT_ATOMS: atom_id res chain seq x y z
N MET A 1 26.03 24.18 62.53
CA MET A 1 25.28 23.12 61.77
C MET A 1 24.64 23.76 60.55
N LYS A 2 25.21 23.55 59.34
CA LYS A 2 24.63 24.04 58.05
C LYS A 2 23.57 23.06 57.57
N LYS A 3 22.31 23.50 57.49
CA LYS A 3 21.23 22.70 56.92
C LYS A 3 21.38 22.68 55.40
N LEU A 4 21.62 21.48 54.82
CA LEU A 4 21.64 21.23 53.38
C LEU A 4 20.19 21.14 52.90
N VAL A 5 19.73 22.09 52.08
CA VAL A 5 18.43 22.06 51.43
C VAL A 5 18.64 21.37 50.07
N ILE A 6 18.18 20.12 49.95
CA ILE A 6 18.15 19.40 48.66
C ILE A 6 16.92 19.86 47.90
N VAL A 7 17.11 20.65 46.84
CA VAL A 7 16.03 20.99 45.87
C VAL A 7 15.96 19.85 44.86
N ILE A 8 14.91 19.02 44.95
CA ILE A 8 14.60 18.01 43.95
C ILE A 8 13.91 18.74 42.80
N VAL A 9 14.66 18.99 41.72
CA VAL A 9 14.08 19.45 40.45
C VAL A 9 13.42 18.25 39.76
N PHE A 10 12.09 18.15 39.83
CA PHE A 10 11.31 17.25 38.98
C PHE A 10 11.42 17.77 37.55
N LEU A 11 12.28 17.14 36.76
CA LEU A 11 12.24 17.25 35.30
C LEU A 11 10.91 16.64 34.83
N LEU A 12 9.91 17.48 34.63
CA LEU A 12 8.70 17.13 33.87
C LEU A 12 9.15 16.88 32.43
N LEU A 13 9.50 15.62 32.11
CA LEU A 13 9.59 15.17 30.72
C LEU A 13 8.21 15.37 30.13
N PRO A 14 8.07 16.09 29.02
CA PRO A 14 6.77 16.19 28.37
C PRO A 14 6.34 14.78 27.98
N LEU A 15 5.26 14.29 28.61
CA LEU A 15 4.53 13.13 28.11
C LEU A 15 4.11 13.49 26.69
N SER A 16 4.77 12.90 25.70
CA SER A 16 4.36 13.05 24.31
C SER A 16 2.95 12.47 24.18
N VAL A 17 1.96 13.36 24.13
CA VAL A 17 0.60 12.95 23.84
C VAL A 17 0.64 12.33 22.44
N GLN A 18 0.31 11.06 22.36
CA GLN A 18 0.26 10.33 21.11
C GLN A 18 -0.80 10.97 20.21
N ALA A 19 -0.41 11.49 19.05
CA ALA A 19 -1.25 12.29 18.19
C ALA A 19 -2.25 11.44 17.38
N TYR A 20 -2.10 10.12 17.36
CA TYR A 20 -2.89 9.16 16.59
C TYR A 20 -3.56 8.14 17.51
N GLU A 21 -4.73 7.64 17.07
CA GLU A 21 -5.44 6.57 17.76
C GLU A 21 -5.02 5.19 17.24
N ASN A 22 -4.93 5.03 15.92
CA ASN A 22 -4.54 3.80 15.24
C ASN A 22 -3.38 4.09 14.27
N LEU A 23 -2.44 3.17 14.17
CA LEU A 23 -1.27 3.32 13.32
C LEU A 23 -0.72 1.97 12.86
N THR A 24 -0.25 1.94 11.61
CA THR A 24 0.56 0.85 11.04
C THR A 24 1.77 1.40 10.30
N VAL A 25 2.94 0.82 10.54
CA VAL A 25 4.13 0.92 9.70
C VAL A 25 4.36 -0.43 9.02
N TYR A 26 4.37 -0.44 7.70
CA TYR A 26 4.36 -1.64 6.88
C TYR A 26 5.55 -1.70 5.94
N ASP A 27 6.28 -2.83 5.97
CA ASP A 27 7.32 -3.17 5.01
C ASP A 27 6.68 -3.65 3.70
N MET A 28 6.78 -2.84 2.66
CA MET A 28 6.19 -3.14 1.35
C MET A 28 6.95 -4.22 0.59
N ASP A 29 8.23 -4.42 0.87
CA ASP A 29 9.08 -5.44 0.24
C ASP A 29 8.87 -6.80 0.91
N GLY A 30 8.78 -6.80 2.24
CA GLY A 30 8.62 -8.00 3.06
C GLY A 30 7.18 -8.42 3.30
N ASP A 31 6.20 -7.62 2.86
CA ASP A 31 4.76 -7.85 3.05
C ASP A 31 4.37 -8.08 4.52
N ARG A 32 4.90 -7.23 5.43
CA ARG A 32 4.69 -7.39 6.87
C ARG A 32 4.54 -6.07 7.62
N VAL A 33 3.81 -6.13 8.74
CA VAL A 33 3.74 -5.04 9.73
C VAL A 33 5.05 -5.00 10.52
N LEU A 34 5.70 -3.83 10.55
CA LEU A 34 6.88 -3.58 11.38
C LEU A 34 6.51 -3.02 12.75
N TYR A 35 5.45 -2.23 12.80
CA TYR A 35 4.95 -1.61 14.02
C TYR A 35 3.47 -1.28 13.89
N GLY A 36 2.70 -1.50 14.95
CA GLY A 36 1.28 -1.22 15.01
C GLY A 36 0.83 -0.73 16.38
N VAL A 37 -0.13 0.21 16.39
CA VAL A 37 -0.86 0.65 17.57
C VAL A 37 -2.34 0.53 17.27
N LYS A 38 -3.05 -0.35 18.00
CA LYS A 38 -4.46 -0.67 17.71
C LYS A 38 -4.74 -0.88 16.22
N ASN A 39 -3.77 -1.44 15.52
CA ASN A 39 -3.68 -1.48 14.06
C ASN A 39 -4.75 -2.36 13.39
N GLU A 40 -5.34 -3.30 14.13
CA GLU A 40 -6.46 -4.15 13.68
C GLU A 40 -7.84 -3.64 14.15
N HIS A 41 -7.92 -2.48 14.84
CA HIS A 41 -9.20 -1.88 15.20
C HIS A 41 -9.86 -1.24 13.99
N LEU A 42 -11.14 -1.56 13.78
CA LEU A 42 -11.97 -0.96 12.75
C LEU A 42 -12.17 0.54 13.00
N GLY A 43 -12.11 1.30 11.94
CA GLY A 43 -12.42 2.73 11.94
C GLY A 43 -12.96 3.17 10.59
N LEU A 44 -13.64 4.31 10.60
CA LEU A 44 -14.07 5.01 9.39
C LEU A 44 -12.82 5.58 8.69
N ILE A 45 -12.76 5.43 7.36
CA ILE A 45 -11.56 5.74 6.60
C ILE A 45 -11.66 7.04 5.78
N ALA A 46 -12.83 7.65 5.74
CA ALA A 46 -13.08 8.88 4.98
C ALA A 46 -12.50 8.78 3.54
N SER A 47 -12.02 9.89 3.00
CA SER A 47 -11.49 9.94 1.63
C SER A 47 -10.20 9.13 1.36
N THR A 48 -9.64 8.41 2.33
CA THR A 48 -8.60 7.41 2.02
C THR A 48 -9.18 6.23 1.23
N THR A 49 -10.50 6.02 1.25
CA THR A 49 -11.29 5.18 0.32
C THR A 49 -10.87 5.35 -1.13
N LYS A 50 -10.59 6.59 -1.55
CA LYS A 50 -10.28 6.94 -2.94
C LYS A 50 -9.01 6.26 -3.49
N VAL A 51 -8.18 5.68 -2.62
CA VAL A 51 -7.08 4.80 -3.05
C VAL A 51 -7.64 3.55 -3.73
N MET A 52 -8.67 2.91 -3.14
CA MET A 52 -9.33 1.75 -3.74
C MET A 52 -10.10 2.14 -5.00
N THR A 53 -10.79 3.27 -4.99
CA THR A 53 -11.47 3.81 -6.18
C THR A 53 -10.50 3.99 -7.34
N ALA A 54 -9.32 4.57 -7.07
CA ALA A 54 -8.28 4.74 -8.08
C ALA A 54 -7.72 3.39 -8.59
N VAL A 55 -7.54 2.41 -7.69
CA VAL A 55 -7.09 1.05 -8.07
C VAL A 55 -8.10 0.39 -9.01
N VAL A 56 -9.38 0.36 -8.62
CA VAL A 56 -10.44 -0.25 -9.45
C VAL A 56 -10.55 0.46 -10.80
N ALA A 57 -10.52 1.79 -10.82
CA ALA A 57 -10.59 2.56 -12.06
C ALA A 57 -9.41 2.29 -12.99
N LEU A 58 -8.18 2.24 -12.47
CA LEU A 58 -6.96 1.96 -13.25
C LEU A 58 -6.90 0.53 -13.80
N GLU A 59 -7.56 -0.40 -13.15
CA GLU A 59 -7.59 -1.81 -13.60
C GLU A 59 -8.71 -2.09 -14.59
N ASN A 60 -9.72 -1.20 -14.72
CA ASN A 60 -10.92 -1.45 -15.50
C ASN A 60 -11.24 -0.36 -16.54
N SER A 61 -10.41 0.68 -16.68
CA SER A 61 -10.62 1.75 -17.65
C SER A 61 -9.31 2.27 -18.20
N ASP A 62 -9.25 2.52 -19.50
CA ASP A 62 -8.12 3.19 -20.11
C ASP A 62 -8.08 4.67 -19.69
N LEU A 63 -6.89 5.21 -19.50
CA LEU A 63 -6.70 6.62 -19.09
C LEU A 63 -7.30 7.63 -20.07
N SER A 64 -7.42 7.26 -21.35
CA SER A 64 -7.97 8.09 -22.42
C SER A 64 -9.48 7.98 -22.57
N ASN A 65 -10.15 7.05 -21.87
CA ASN A 65 -11.61 6.96 -21.95
C ASN A 65 -12.23 8.27 -21.47
N GLU A 66 -13.15 8.81 -22.26
CA GLU A 66 -13.87 10.06 -21.98
C GLU A 66 -15.30 9.75 -21.53
N PHE A 67 -15.74 10.40 -20.48
CA PHE A 67 -17.09 10.32 -19.95
C PHE A 67 -17.80 11.67 -20.08
N VAL A 68 -19.13 11.64 -20.25
CA VAL A 68 -19.98 12.82 -20.20
C VAL A 68 -20.63 12.86 -18.82
N VAL A 69 -20.32 13.91 -18.07
CA VAL A 69 -20.79 14.08 -16.68
C VAL A 69 -22.31 14.18 -16.64
N THR A 70 -22.93 13.37 -15.78
CA THR A 70 -24.38 13.33 -15.57
C THR A 70 -24.78 14.12 -14.31
N LYS A 71 -26.08 14.21 -14.05
CA LYS A 71 -26.58 14.84 -12.82
C LYS A 71 -26.21 14.03 -11.58
N GLU A 72 -26.28 12.72 -11.70
CA GLU A 72 -25.96 11.77 -10.61
C GLU A 72 -24.48 11.86 -10.20
N ASP A 73 -23.58 12.24 -11.12
CA ASP A 73 -22.15 12.38 -10.84
C ASP A 73 -21.82 13.59 -9.96
N VAL A 74 -22.67 14.63 -10.01
CA VAL A 74 -22.43 15.90 -9.31
C VAL A 74 -23.38 16.15 -8.14
N ASP A 75 -24.35 15.26 -7.92
CA ASP A 75 -25.30 15.35 -6.79
C ASP A 75 -24.65 14.79 -5.51
N ILE A 76 -23.55 15.42 -5.10
CA ILE A 76 -22.79 15.02 -3.92
C ILE A 76 -22.09 16.23 -3.28
N TYR A 77 -22.08 16.25 -1.95
CA TYR A 77 -21.45 17.33 -1.19
C TYR A 77 -19.99 17.02 -0.84
N GLY A 78 -19.31 17.99 -0.23
CA GLY A 78 -17.95 17.87 0.29
C GLY A 78 -16.88 18.30 -0.71
N SER A 79 -15.74 17.59 -0.70
CA SER A 79 -14.64 17.92 -1.62
C SER A 79 -15.03 17.59 -3.07
N SER A 80 -14.84 18.55 -3.97
CA SER A 80 -15.22 18.45 -5.38
C SER A 80 -14.12 19.01 -6.29
N ILE A 81 -14.10 18.62 -7.54
CA ILE A 81 -13.39 19.28 -8.64
C ILE A 81 -14.34 20.17 -9.46
N TYR A 82 -15.60 20.28 -9.00
CA TYR A 82 -16.64 21.14 -9.55
C TYR A 82 -17.05 20.83 -10.99
N LEU A 83 -17.21 19.54 -11.30
CA LEU A 83 -17.75 19.09 -12.57
C LEU A 83 -19.17 19.63 -12.80
N LYS A 84 -19.51 19.88 -14.08
CA LYS A 84 -20.83 20.32 -14.50
C LYS A 84 -21.45 19.28 -15.40
N VAL A 85 -22.77 19.12 -15.32
CA VAL A 85 -23.52 18.25 -16.21
C VAL A 85 -23.23 18.62 -17.67
N GLY A 86 -22.85 17.62 -18.46
CA GLY A 86 -22.46 17.76 -19.86
C GLY A 86 -20.95 18.00 -20.09
N ASP A 87 -20.15 18.20 -19.04
CA ASP A 87 -18.69 18.26 -19.19
C ASP A 87 -18.18 16.92 -19.73
N LYS A 88 -17.15 17.00 -20.58
CA LYS A 88 -16.39 15.84 -21.05
C LYS A 88 -15.07 15.75 -20.31
N ILE A 89 -14.81 14.62 -19.70
CA ILE A 89 -13.64 14.44 -18.86
C ILE A 89 -13.07 13.03 -19.01
N THR A 90 -11.73 12.92 -19.03
CA THR A 90 -11.06 11.63 -19.19
C THR A 90 -10.89 10.91 -17.85
N THR A 91 -10.76 9.57 -17.89
CA THR A 91 -10.37 8.76 -16.73
C THR A 91 -9.12 9.33 -16.05
N LYS A 92 -8.14 9.77 -16.84
CA LYS A 92 -6.91 10.38 -16.33
C LYS A 92 -7.18 11.65 -15.52
N ASP A 93 -7.97 12.57 -16.05
CA ASP A 93 -8.29 13.84 -15.38
C ASP A 93 -9.09 13.59 -14.09
N LEU A 94 -10.06 12.65 -14.14
CA LEU A 94 -10.82 12.21 -12.98
C LEU A 94 -9.90 11.65 -11.88
N LEU A 95 -8.93 10.81 -12.23
CA LEU A 95 -7.96 10.25 -11.27
C LEU A 95 -7.07 11.32 -10.64
N TYR A 96 -6.65 12.34 -11.40
CA TYR A 96 -5.93 13.49 -10.82
C TYR A 96 -6.83 14.29 -9.88
N GLY A 97 -8.08 14.58 -10.27
CA GLY A 97 -9.05 15.25 -9.41
C GLY A 97 -9.35 14.46 -8.13
N LEU A 98 -9.55 13.15 -8.27
CA LEU A 98 -9.76 12.19 -7.17
C LEU A 98 -8.63 12.23 -6.15
N MET A 99 -7.39 12.10 -6.62
CA MET A 99 -6.23 11.95 -5.73
C MET A 99 -5.72 13.29 -5.17
N LEU A 100 -5.62 14.34 -6.00
CA LEU A 100 -5.08 15.63 -5.58
C LEU A 100 -6.07 16.47 -4.81
N ARG A 101 -7.31 16.59 -5.35
CA ARG A 101 -8.38 17.45 -4.79
C ARG A 101 -9.32 16.70 -3.86
N SER A 102 -9.27 15.36 -3.90
CA SER A 102 -10.23 14.52 -3.17
C SER A 102 -11.67 14.65 -3.70
N GLY A 103 -11.87 14.89 -5.01
CA GLY A 103 -13.17 15.09 -5.63
C GLY A 103 -14.11 13.92 -5.39
N ASN A 104 -15.28 14.19 -4.77
CA ASN A 104 -16.34 13.20 -4.59
C ASN A 104 -17.10 13.01 -5.91
N ASP A 105 -17.30 14.11 -6.66
CA ASP A 105 -17.81 14.11 -8.03
C ASP A 105 -16.94 13.24 -8.96
N ALA A 106 -15.62 13.36 -8.88
CA ALA A 106 -14.72 12.51 -9.64
C ALA A 106 -14.85 11.02 -9.25
N ALA A 107 -15.08 10.72 -7.96
CA ALA A 107 -15.28 9.34 -7.49
C ALA A 107 -16.59 8.76 -8.04
N LEU A 108 -17.70 9.53 -7.99
CA LEU A 108 -18.98 9.10 -8.54
C LEU A 108 -18.93 8.94 -10.05
N THR A 109 -18.34 9.90 -10.80
CA THR A 109 -18.19 9.78 -12.25
C THR A 109 -17.47 8.49 -12.63
N LEU A 110 -16.33 8.18 -11.97
CA LEU A 110 -15.61 6.93 -12.21
C LEU A 110 -16.50 5.71 -11.94
N ALA A 111 -17.20 5.68 -10.79
CA ALA A 111 -18.01 4.55 -10.39
C ALA A 111 -19.22 4.36 -11.31
N ASN A 112 -19.96 5.44 -11.64
CA ASN A 112 -21.15 5.39 -12.45
C ASN A 112 -20.86 4.95 -13.90
N HIS A 113 -19.74 5.42 -14.46
CA HIS A 113 -19.39 5.16 -15.87
C HIS A 113 -18.51 3.91 -16.06
N ILE A 114 -17.87 3.40 -15.00
CA ILE A 114 -17.16 2.12 -15.02
C ILE A 114 -18.05 1.06 -14.36
N TYR A 115 -18.87 0.38 -15.13
CA TYR A 115 -19.80 -0.70 -14.76
C TYR A 115 -21.01 -0.29 -13.89
N GLY A 116 -21.22 1.01 -13.54
CA GLY A 116 -22.27 1.47 -12.65
C GLY A 116 -21.89 1.40 -11.17
N HIS A 117 -22.49 2.28 -10.35
CA HIS A 117 -22.16 2.51 -8.95
C HIS A 117 -22.06 1.22 -8.13
N ASP A 118 -23.12 0.41 -8.13
CA ASP A 118 -23.18 -0.78 -7.25
C ASP A 118 -22.16 -1.84 -7.66
N THR A 119 -22.02 -2.10 -8.97
CA THR A 119 -21.01 -3.02 -9.49
C THR A 119 -19.60 -2.53 -9.17
N PHE A 120 -19.36 -1.22 -9.22
CA PHE A 120 -18.07 -0.64 -8.89
C PHE A 120 -17.73 -0.85 -7.41
N VAL A 121 -18.69 -0.65 -6.50
CA VAL A 121 -18.52 -0.90 -5.05
C VAL A 121 -18.26 -2.39 -4.80
N ASP A 122 -18.95 -3.28 -5.49
CA ASP A 122 -18.70 -4.72 -5.42
C ASP A 122 -17.26 -5.06 -5.87
N LEU A 123 -16.76 -4.43 -6.93
CA LEU A 123 -15.37 -4.59 -7.37
C LEU A 123 -14.36 -4.07 -6.35
N MET A 124 -14.67 -2.98 -5.63
CA MET A 124 -13.84 -2.49 -4.54
C MET A 124 -13.72 -3.55 -3.43
N ASN A 125 -14.83 -4.18 -3.04
CA ASN A 125 -14.85 -5.22 -2.02
C ASN A 125 -14.17 -6.52 -2.50
N GLN A 126 -14.39 -6.95 -3.75
CA GLN A 126 -13.66 -8.08 -4.34
C GLN A 126 -12.15 -7.83 -4.38
N LYS A 127 -11.74 -6.60 -4.73
CA LYS A 127 -10.33 -6.21 -4.73
C LYS A 127 -9.75 -6.20 -3.32
N SER A 128 -10.50 -5.75 -2.32
CA SER A 128 -10.05 -5.79 -0.91
C SER A 128 -9.75 -7.22 -0.46
N TYR A 129 -10.63 -8.17 -0.78
CA TYR A 129 -10.42 -9.59 -0.53
C TYR A 129 -9.17 -10.12 -1.25
N TYR A 130 -9.00 -9.78 -2.54
CA TYR A 130 -7.82 -10.19 -3.33
C TYR A 130 -6.50 -9.68 -2.75
N ILE A 131 -6.47 -8.44 -2.23
CA ILE A 131 -5.29 -7.83 -1.58
C ILE A 131 -5.03 -8.46 -0.19
N GLY A 132 -6.01 -9.15 0.40
CA GLY A 132 -5.94 -9.72 1.74
C GLY A 132 -6.25 -8.70 2.84
N MET A 133 -7.12 -7.73 2.53
CA MET A 133 -7.69 -6.78 3.50
C MET A 133 -8.80 -7.47 4.27
N LYS A 134 -8.49 -7.94 5.49
CA LYS A 134 -9.36 -8.87 6.25
C LYS A 134 -10.57 -8.19 6.89
N TYR A 135 -10.43 -6.91 7.22
CA TYR A 135 -11.38 -6.17 8.04
C TYR A 135 -11.87 -4.90 7.33
N THR A 136 -12.01 -4.98 6.00
CA THR A 136 -12.39 -3.83 5.19
C THR A 136 -13.71 -4.06 4.49
N ASN A 137 -14.58 -3.04 4.55
CA ASN A 137 -15.82 -2.96 3.80
C ASN A 137 -15.94 -1.58 3.14
N PHE A 138 -16.23 -1.56 1.86
CA PHE A 138 -16.53 -0.36 1.10
C PHE A 138 -18.04 -0.31 0.82
N GLY A 139 -18.71 0.77 1.25
CA GLY A 139 -20.11 1.05 0.98
C GLY A 139 -20.30 2.10 -0.13
N ASN A 140 -19.23 2.84 -0.48
CA ASN A 140 -19.28 3.87 -1.51
C ASN A 140 -17.87 4.19 -2.06
N PRO A 141 -17.76 4.87 -3.25
CA PRO A 141 -16.44 5.14 -3.87
C PRO A 141 -15.74 6.40 -3.34
N HIS A 142 -16.36 7.21 -2.50
CA HIS A 142 -15.87 8.55 -2.10
C HIS A 142 -15.43 8.66 -0.64
N GLY A 143 -16.01 7.89 0.28
CA GLY A 143 -15.64 7.86 1.69
C GLY A 143 -16.39 8.84 2.59
N LEU A 144 -17.56 9.36 2.17
CA LEU A 144 -18.53 9.97 3.08
C LEU A 144 -19.20 8.88 3.91
N ASP A 145 -19.63 9.20 5.12
CA ASP A 145 -20.10 8.27 6.13
C ASP A 145 -21.52 8.57 6.64
N ASP A 146 -22.33 9.34 5.87
CA ASP A 146 -23.69 9.70 6.27
C ASP A 146 -24.74 8.64 5.91
N GLU A 147 -24.68 8.10 4.69
CA GLU A 147 -25.64 7.12 4.18
C GLU A 147 -25.08 5.68 4.24
N THR A 148 -23.81 5.54 3.86
CA THR A 148 -23.08 4.27 3.88
C THR A 148 -21.69 4.47 4.42
N GLU A 149 -21.17 3.51 5.18
CA GLU A 149 -19.88 3.61 5.80
C GLU A 149 -18.82 2.81 5.03
N ASN A 150 -17.61 3.38 4.96
CA ASN A 150 -16.41 2.67 4.58
C ASN A 150 -15.56 2.44 5.82
N THR A 151 -15.40 1.18 6.19
CA THR A 151 -14.65 0.78 7.38
C THR A 151 -13.44 -0.05 7.02
N SER A 152 -12.35 0.16 7.76
CA SER A 152 -11.10 -0.59 7.57
C SER A 152 -10.24 -0.53 8.83
N THR A 153 -9.09 -1.18 8.78
CA THR A 153 -8.02 -1.08 9.77
C THR A 153 -6.81 -0.37 9.17
N THR A 154 -5.91 0.13 10.01
CA THR A 154 -4.66 0.73 9.50
C THR A 154 -3.76 -0.31 8.84
N ASP A 155 -3.82 -1.59 9.25
CA ASP A 155 -3.12 -2.68 8.57
C ASP A 155 -3.61 -2.86 7.14
N ASP A 156 -4.91 -2.95 6.95
CA ASP A 156 -5.51 -3.14 5.64
C ASP A 156 -5.26 -1.92 4.73
N MET A 157 -5.35 -0.71 5.29
CA MET A 157 -5.10 0.51 4.52
C MET A 157 -3.62 0.68 4.14
N ALA A 158 -2.68 0.22 4.97
CA ALA A 158 -1.26 0.17 4.62
C ALA A 158 -0.98 -0.85 3.49
N LYS A 159 -1.64 -2.03 3.51
CA LYS A 159 -1.59 -3.00 2.41
C LYS A 159 -2.18 -2.43 1.13
N LEU A 160 -3.31 -1.73 1.21
CA LEU A 160 -3.96 -1.12 0.06
C LEU A 160 -3.03 -0.14 -0.66
N ILE A 161 -2.44 0.82 0.07
CA ILE A 161 -1.54 1.80 -0.57
C ILE A 161 -0.27 1.13 -1.08
N ALA A 162 0.26 0.10 -0.39
CA ALA A 162 1.40 -0.70 -0.85
C ALA A 162 1.08 -1.47 -2.15
N TYR A 163 -0.14 -1.97 -2.29
CA TYR A 163 -0.62 -2.57 -3.53
C TYR A 163 -0.75 -1.53 -4.65
N ALA A 164 -1.43 -0.43 -4.39
CA ALA A 164 -1.72 0.62 -5.36
C ALA A 164 -0.47 1.18 -6.03
N VAL A 165 0.61 1.42 -5.27
CA VAL A 165 1.85 1.97 -5.81
C VAL A 165 2.66 0.98 -6.66
N LYS A 166 2.26 -0.28 -6.78
CA LYS A 166 2.83 -1.22 -7.77
C LYS A 166 2.44 -0.82 -9.20
N ASN A 167 1.29 -0.15 -9.35
CA ASN A 167 0.88 0.46 -10.62
C ASN A 167 1.63 1.77 -10.87
N ASN A 168 2.31 1.88 -12.01
CA ASN A 168 3.13 3.04 -12.36
C ASN A 168 2.29 4.31 -12.54
N GLU A 169 1.10 4.22 -13.12
CA GLU A 169 0.22 5.37 -13.32
C GLU A 169 -0.36 5.85 -11.99
N PHE A 170 -0.73 4.93 -11.08
CA PHE A 170 -1.11 5.31 -9.73
C PHE A 170 0.00 6.10 -9.03
N ARG A 171 1.25 5.59 -9.07
CA ARG A 171 2.40 6.31 -8.48
C ARG A 171 2.57 7.71 -9.06
N LYS A 172 2.51 7.84 -10.38
CA LYS A 172 2.65 9.12 -11.09
C LYS A 172 1.57 10.11 -10.66
N ILE A 173 0.30 9.67 -10.59
CA ILE A 173 -0.82 10.51 -10.18
C ILE A 173 -0.71 10.88 -8.69
N ALA A 174 -0.52 9.90 -7.80
CA ALA A 174 -0.52 10.12 -6.36
C ALA A 174 0.71 10.91 -5.86
N SER A 175 1.84 10.89 -6.59
CA SER A 175 3.05 11.67 -6.28
C SER A 175 3.02 13.09 -6.87
N ALA A 176 2.10 13.40 -7.78
CA ALA A 176 2.02 14.71 -8.42
C ALA A 176 1.68 15.80 -7.38
N ARG A 177 2.48 16.86 -7.32
CA ARG A 177 2.22 18.00 -6.45
C ARG A 177 1.14 18.92 -7.00
N LYS A 178 1.00 18.97 -8.32
CA LYS A 178 -0.02 19.74 -9.04
C LYS A 178 -0.38 19.08 -10.36
N TYR A 179 -1.56 19.39 -10.85
CA TYR A 179 -2.05 19.03 -12.18
C TYR A 179 -2.79 20.21 -12.79
N ILE A 180 -2.69 20.44 -14.10
CA ILE A 180 -3.37 21.52 -14.80
C ILE A 180 -4.51 20.90 -15.61
N PHE A 181 -5.73 21.34 -15.31
CA PHE A 181 -6.95 20.95 -16.00
C PHE A 181 -7.74 22.21 -16.39
N ASN A 182 -8.06 22.37 -17.67
CA ASN A 182 -8.85 23.51 -18.20
C ASN A 182 -8.37 24.88 -17.69
N ASN A 183 -7.04 25.14 -17.72
CA ASN A 183 -6.40 26.36 -17.21
C ASN A 183 -6.45 26.54 -15.67
N GLU A 184 -7.03 25.61 -14.94
CA GLU A 184 -6.97 25.58 -13.48
C GLU A 184 -5.83 24.70 -12.99
N THR A 185 -5.22 25.07 -11.86
CA THR A 185 -4.18 24.26 -11.23
C THR A 185 -4.74 23.58 -9.98
N TRP A 186 -4.77 22.25 -10.01
CA TRP A 186 -5.11 21.45 -8.86
C TRP A 186 -3.85 21.09 -8.05
N TYR A 187 -3.79 21.54 -6.82
CA TYR A 187 -2.70 21.21 -5.89
C TYR A 187 -3.04 19.98 -5.04
N ASN A 188 -2.07 19.14 -4.81
CA ASN A 188 -2.23 17.95 -3.98
C ASN A 188 -2.36 18.35 -2.50
N LYS A 189 -3.40 17.84 -1.83
CA LYS A 189 -3.64 18.04 -0.38
C LYS A 189 -2.66 17.25 0.50
N ASN A 190 -1.85 16.35 -0.08
CA ASN A 190 -0.82 15.61 0.62
C ASN A 190 0.44 16.48 0.82
N GLU A 191 0.50 17.22 1.92
CA GLU A 191 1.62 18.11 2.24
C GLU A 191 2.93 17.34 2.52
N LEU A 192 2.87 16.03 2.86
CA LEU A 192 4.04 15.21 3.08
C LEU A 192 4.98 15.22 1.87
N LEU A 193 4.44 15.27 0.64
CA LEU A 193 5.23 15.38 -0.58
C LEU A 193 6.09 16.66 -0.64
N GLY A 194 5.68 17.72 0.07
CA GLY A 194 6.43 18.98 0.16
C GLY A 194 7.49 18.99 1.24
N ILE A 195 7.23 18.34 2.39
CA ILE A 195 8.06 18.42 3.59
C ILE A 195 8.99 17.22 3.79
N TYR A 196 8.83 16.15 2.99
CA TYR A 196 9.63 14.93 3.08
C TYR A 196 10.07 14.43 1.69
N LYS A 197 11.34 14.59 1.39
CA LYS A 197 11.90 14.30 0.06
C LYS A 197 11.80 12.83 -0.40
N TYR A 198 11.61 11.91 0.55
CA TYR A 198 11.48 10.48 0.28
C TYR A 198 10.02 10.01 0.15
N ALA A 199 9.03 10.89 0.40
CA ALA A 199 7.63 10.57 0.19
C ALA A 199 7.35 10.30 -1.29
N THR A 200 6.62 9.23 -1.59
CA THR A 200 6.36 8.76 -2.96
C THR A 200 4.88 8.79 -3.33
N SER A 201 3.97 8.76 -2.37
CA SER A 201 2.52 8.87 -2.61
C SER A 201 1.77 9.14 -1.30
N GLY A 202 0.45 9.28 -1.39
CA GLY A 202 -0.44 9.29 -0.24
C GLY A 202 -1.82 9.85 -0.53
N LYS A 203 -2.74 9.61 0.40
CA LYS A 203 -4.09 10.15 0.36
C LYS A 203 -4.57 10.54 1.76
N THR A 204 -5.07 11.77 1.89
CA THR A 204 -5.69 12.30 3.11
C THR A 204 -7.18 12.04 3.12
N GLY A 205 -7.75 11.85 4.30
CA GLY A 205 -9.19 11.80 4.53
C GLY A 205 -9.58 12.59 5.78
N TYR A 206 -10.81 13.07 5.78
CA TYR A 206 -11.44 13.71 6.94
C TYR A 206 -12.95 13.68 6.80
N THR A 207 -13.64 13.25 7.82
CA THR A 207 -15.04 13.55 8.12
C THR A 207 -15.14 13.86 9.63
N PRO A 208 -16.20 14.48 10.12
CA PRO A 208 -16.35 14.70 11.57
C PRO A 208 -16.31 13.40 12.38
N HIS A 209 -16.86 12.30 11.87
CA HIS A 209 -16.89 11.01 12.55
C HIS A 209 -15.56 10.25 12.45
N ALA A 210 -14.95 10.19 11.26
CA ALA A 210 -13.66 9.51 11.06
C ALA A 210 -12.48 10.25 11.72
N GLY A 211 -12.55 11.58 11.85
CA GLY A 211 -11.40 12.41 12.15
C GLY A 211 -10.41 12.44 10.98
N TYR A 212 -9.16 12.84 11.23
CA TYR A 212 -8.11 12.85 10.23
C TYR A 212 -7.56 11.45 9.96
N THR A 213 -7.69 10.97 8.73
CA THR A 213 -7.10 9.71 8.25
C THR A 213 -6.03 10.00 7.20
N PHE A 214 -4.97 9.21 7.17
CA PHE A 214 -3.91 9.37 6.19
C PHE A 214 -3.23 8.05 5.88
N VAL A 215 -2.98 7.81 4.60
CA VAL A 215 -2.13 6.73 4.11
C VAL A 215 -1.04 7.31 3.22
N SER A 216 0.19 6.86 3.37
CA SER A 216 1.30 7.31 2.53
C SER A 216 2.35 6.24 2.31
N THR A 217 3.24 6.48 1.34
CA THR A 217 4.42 5.66 1.08
C THR A 217 5.66 6.52 0.99
N ALA A 218 6.79 5.92 1.34
CA ALA A 218 8.10 6.54 1.17
C ALA A 218 9.14 5.49 0.75
N SER A 219 10.15 5.94 0.00
CA SER A 219 11.27 5.10 -0.43
C SER A 219 12.60 5.77 -0.13
N LYS A 220 13.53 5.03 0.51
CA LYS A 220 14.87 5.51 0.85
C LYS A 220 15.86 4.35 0.80
N ASN A 221 16.96 4.50 0.04
CA ASN A 221 18.01 3.50 -0.09
C ASN A 221 17.50 2.09 -0.47
N GLY A 222 16.53 2.01 -1.37
CA GLY A 222 15.91 0.76 -1.81
C GLY A 222 14.90 0.13 -0.83
N MET A 223 14.72 0.69 0.37
CA MET A 223 13.67 0.32 1.32
C MET A 223 12.37 1.03 0.97
N ASN A 224 11.23 0.33 1.06
CA ASN A 224 9.91 0.84 0.75
C ASN A 224 8.97 0.62 1.94
N LEU A 225 8.42 1.71 2.47
CA LEU A 225 7.49 1.68 3.60
C LEU A 225 6.15 2.30 3.23
N ALA A 226 5.08 1.72 3.77
CA ALA A 226 3.76 2.33 3.82
C ALA A 226 3.37 2.62 5.27
N ILE A 227 2.69 3.73 5.50
CA ILE A 227 2.15 4.09 6.81
C ILE A 227 0.68 4.45 6.65
N ALA A 228 -0.15 3.99 7.59
CA ALA A 228 -1.54 4.39 7.74
C ALA A 228 -1.78 4.87 9.17
N THR A 229 -2.50 6.01 9.32
CA THR A 229 -2.94 6.54 10.60
C THR A 229 -4.42 6.93 10.57
N PHE A 230 -5.14 6.69 11.67
CA PHE A 230 -6.49 7.19 11.89
C PHE A 230 -6.50 8.12 13.10
N ARG A 231 -7.37 9.16 13.05
CA ARG A 231 -7.54 10.20 14.06
C ARG A 231 -6.23 10.91 14.42
N ASP A 232 -5.40 11.18 13.40
CA ASP A 232 -4.10 11.82 13.55
C ASP A 232 -4.12 13.25 13.01
N LYS A 233 -4.17 14.24 13.89
CA LYS A 233 -4.16 15.66 13.52
C LYS A 233 -2.81 16.08 12.92
N ASP A 234 -1.72 15.49 13.41
CA ASP A 234 -0.35 15.83 13.03
C ASP A 234 0.21 14.86 11.96
N ARG A 235 -0.67 14.13 11.26
CA ARG A 235 -0.41 13.04 10.32
C ARG A 235 0.84 13.20 9.43
N PHE A 236 1.11 14.39 8.91
CA PHE A 236 2.27 14.62 8.03
C PHE A 236 3.59 14.57 8.81
N PHE A 237 3.63 15.17 10.01
CA PHE A 237 4.79 15.12 10.89
C PHE A 237 4.96 13.73 11.52
N THR A 238 3.86 13.10 11.92
CA THR A 238 3.84 11.72 12.42
C THR A 238 4.45 10.77 11.39
N HIS A 239 3.96 10.79 10.14
CA HIS A 239 4.47 9.92 9.09
C HIS A 239 5.94 10.22 8.76
N LYS A 240 6.33 11.50 8.65
CA LYS A 240 7.74 11.88 8.45
C LYS A 240 8.64 11.32 9.56
N LYS A 241 8.26 11.51 10.83
CA LYS A 241 9.04 11.03 11.99
C LYS A 241 9.19 9.51 11.96
N LEU A 242 8.10 8.79 11.71
CA LEU A 242 8.11 7.33 11.61
C LEU A 242 8.98 6.84 10.44
N TYR A 243 8.88 7.46 9.25
CA TYR A 243 9.76 7.11 8.14
C TYR A 243 11.25 7.28 8.50
N GLU A 244 11.62 8.42 9.10
CA GLU A 244 13.00 8.66 9.54
C GLU A 244 13.47 7.60 10.54
N GLU A 245 12.64 7.29 11.55
CA GLU A 245 12.91 6.27 12.57
C GLU A 245 13.11 4.89 11.94
N PHE A 246 12.14 4.43 11.13
CA PHE A 246 12.17 3.07 10.59
C PHE A 246 13.25 2.90 9.52
N PHE A 247 13.50 3.88 8.67
CA PHE A 247 14.63 3.85 7.73
C PHE A 247 16.00 3.92 8.42
N SER A 248 16.09 4.39 9.66
CA SER A 248 17.34 4.36 10.43
C SER A 248 17.55 3.04 11.15
N LYS A 249 16.46 2.42 11.62
CA LYS A 249 16.47 1.19 12.43
C LYS A 249 16.60 -0.07 11.59
N TYR A 250 16.04 -0.07 10.38
CA TYR A 250 15.96 -1.24 9.49
C TYR A 250 16.93 -1.12 8.33
N LYS A 251 17.31 -2.28 7.78
CA LYS A 251 18.02 -2.41 6.50
C LYS A 251 17.28 -3.43 5.63
N LYS A 252 17.31 -3.22 4.31
CA LYS A 252 16.76 -4.20 3.36
C LYS A 252 17.77 -5.30 3.10
N TYR A 253 17.30 -6.54 3.20
CA TYR A 253 18.06 -7.74 2.87
C TYR A 253 17.35 -8.50 1.76
N GLU A 254 18.10 -8.93 0.74
CA GLU A 254 17.63 -9.91 -0.22
C GLU A 254 17.78 -11.29 0.39
N ILE A 255 16.66 -11.92 0.71
CA ILE A 255 16.61 -13.23 1.42
C ILE A 255 16.66 -14.38 0.42
N LEU A 256 15.93 -14.24 -0.70
CA LEU A 256 15.93 -15.22 -1.79
C LEU A 256 16.20 -14.48 -3.10
N ASN A 257 17.16 -15.00 -3.87
CA ASN A 257 17.49 -14.47 -5.19
C ASN A 257 17.22 -15.55 -6.25
N LYS A 258 16.26 -15.31 -7.13
CA LYS A 258 15.87 -16.25 -8.19
C LYS A 258 16.97 -16.55 -9.20
N TYR A 259 17.94 -15.65 -9.36
CA TYR A 259 19.04 -15.81 -10.31
C TYR A 259 20.23 -16.58 -9.73
N SER A 260 20.35 -16.68 -8.40
CA SER A 260 21.42 -17.42 -7.72
C SER A 260 20.95 -18.70 -7.02
N PHE A 261 19.64 -18.95 -7.01
CA PHE A 261 19.08 -20.17 -6.41
C PHE A 261 19.03 -21.28 -7.45
N PHE A 262 20.04 -22.17 -7.40
CA PHE A 262 20.10 -23.40 -8.20
C PHE A 262 20.51 -24.56 -7.29
N ILE A 263 19.71 -25.60 -7.28
CA ILE A 263 20.05 -26.89 -6.61
C ILE A 263 20.04 -27.96 -7.69
N ASN A 264 21.16 -28.67 -7.79
CA ASN A 264 21.22 -29.88 -8.62
C ASN A 264 20.60 -31.05 -7.83
N ASP A 265 19.60 -31.69 -8.42
CA ASP A 265 19.03 -32.90 -7.83
C ASP A 265 20.08 -34.03 -7.84
N LYS A 266 20.51 -34.48 -6.65
CA LYS A 266 21.51 -35.54 -6.52
C LYS A 266 21.05 -36.89 -7.09
N ASN A 267 19.73 -37.11 -7.13
CA ASN A 267 19.10 -38.33 -7.62
C ASN A 267 18.79 -38.30 -9.11
N ASN A 268 18.77 -37.10 -9.71
CA ASN A 268 18.48 -36.91 -11.14
C ASN A 268 19.35 -35.77 -11.71
N LYS A 269 20.52 -36.15 -12.22
CA LYS A 269 21.55 -35.19 -12.71
C LYS A 269 21.06 -34.24 -13.83
N ASP A 270 19.93 -34.56 -14.47
CA ASP A 270 19.34 -33.79 -15.54
C ASP A 270 18.23 -32.83 -15.04
N THR A 271 18.06 -32.70 -13.72
CA THR A 271 17.02 -31.85 -13.14
C THR A 271 17.64 -30.67 -12.39
N HIS A 272 17.35 -29.47 -12.85
CA HIS A 272 17.70 -28.22 -12.14
C HIS A 272 16.50 -27.69 -11.39
N LEU A 273 16.68 -27.41 -10.10
CA LEU A 273 15.66 -26.81 -9.24
C LEU A 273 15.83 -25.29 -9.21
N TYR A 274 14.76 -24.54 -9.35
CA TYR A 274 14.76 -23.08 -9.37
C TYR A 274 13.54 -22.48 -8.67
N ILE A 275 13.61 -21.20 -8.31
CA ILE A 275 12.49 -20.40 -7.80
C ILE A 275 12.11 -19.33 -8.83
N LYS A 276 10.84 -18.94 -8.83
CA LYS A 276 10.34 -17.93 -9.79
C LYS A 276 10.52 -16.49 -9.32
N ASN A 277 10.46 -16.28 -8.01
CA ASN A 277 10.47 -14.94 -7.43
C ASN A 277 11.65 -14.77 -6.47
N SER A 278 12.28 -13.59 -6.50
CA SER A 278 13.15 -13.14 -5.42
C SER A 278 12.30 -12.61 -4.27
N TYR A 279 12.81 -12.70 -3.05
CA TYR A 279 12.18 -12.15 -1.87
C TYR A 279 13.15 -11.29 -1.07
N SER A 280 12.73 -10.09 -0.72
CA SER A 280 13.48 -9.18 0.13
C SER A 280 12.60 -8.72 1.28
N MET A 281 13.21 -8.39 2.43
CA MET A 281 12.50 -7.79 3.55
C MET A 281 13.39 -6.85 4.34
N MET A 282 12.77 -5.95 5.06
CA MET A 282 13.45 -5.07 6.00
C MET A 282 13.64 -5.79 7.34
N LEU A 283 14.86 -5.79 7.87
CA LEU A 283 15.20 -6.42 9.14
C LEU A 283 16.05 -5.47 9.99
N THR A 284 15.89 -5.54 11.31
CA THR A 284 16.90 -5.07 12.27
C THR A 284 18.06 -6.08 12.31
N GLU A 285 19.19 -5.70 12.91
CA GLU A 285 20.31 -6.66 13.10
C GLU A 285 19.88 -7.86 13.97
N GLU A 286 19.10 -7.62 15.03
CA GLU A 286 18.56 -8.69 15.88
C GLU A 286 17.61 -9.64 15.13
N GLU A 287 16.69 -9.08 14.32
CA GLU A 287 15.78 -9.89 13.50
C GLU A 287 16.54 -10.74 12.47
N LYS A 288 17.64 -10.21 11.92
CA LYS A 288 18.48 -10.93 10.97
C LYS A 288 19.12 -12.18 11.58
N GLU A 289 19.56 -12.09 12.85
CA GLU A 289 20.12 -13.24 13.57
C GLU A 289 19.07 -14.32 13.84
N ASN A 290 17.81 -13.94 13.96
CA ASN A 290 16.68 -14.84 14.20
C ASN A 290 16.00 -15.35 12.92
N LEU A 291 16.55 -15.01 11.74
CA LEU A 291 16.01 -15.46 10.45
C LEU A 291 16.44 -16.90 10.15
N LYS A 292 15.49 -17.75 9.80
CA LYS A 292 15.71 -19.15 9.41
C LYS A 292 15.14 -19.41 8.02
N ILE A 293 15.92 -20.07 7.18
CA ILE A 293 15.52 -20.49 5.83
C ILE A 293 15.52 -22.01 5.78
N ASN A 294 14.36 -22.61 5.55
CA ASN A 294 14.20 -24.05 5.44
C ASN A 294 13.82 -24.42 4.01
N VAL A 295 14.57 -25.34 3.42
CA VAL A 295 14.31 -25.89 2.07
C VAL A 295 13.68 -27.25 2.21
N ASN A 296 12.50 -27.45 1.64
CA ASN A 296 11.75 -28.69 1.67
C ASN A 296 11.59 -29.20 0.23
N ILE A 297 12.18 -30.34 -0.08
CA ILE A 297 12.05 -31.00 -1.39
C ILE A 297 11.07 -32.15 -1.26
N TYR A 298 10.12 -32.25 -2.18
CA TYR A 298 9.15 -33.34 -2.24
C TYR A 298 9.78 -34.59 -2.84
N GLU A 299 9.41 -35.77 -2.36
CA GLU A 299 9.81 -37.05 -2.96
C GLU A 299 9.32 -37.21 -4.41
N ARG A 300 8.16 -36.58 -4.71
CA ARG A 300 7.56 -36.54 -6.06
C ARG A 300 7.03 -35.16 -6.32
N GLN A 301 7.10 -34.70 -7.57
CA GLN A 301 6.51 -33.42 -7.97
C GLN A 301 5.00 -33.42 -7.78
N VAL A 302 4.49 -32.34 -7.19
CA VAL A 302 3.05 -32.08 -7.02
C VAL A 302 2.71 -30.79 -7.76
N ASN A 303 1.84 -30.86 -8.76
CA ASN A 303 1.42 -29.69 -9.57
C ASN A 303 2.62 -28.89 -10.14
N ASN A 304 3.62 -29.58 -10.71
CA ASN A 304 4.87 -29.01 -11.24
C ASN A 304 5.77 -28.36 -10.18
N LYS A 305 5.48 -28.51 -8.89
CA LYS A 305 6.31 -28.04 -7.79
C LYS A 305 7.19 -29.18 -7.29
N ALA A 306 8.48 -28.92 -7.14
CA ALA A 306 9.45 -29.88 -6.61
C ALA A 306 9.65 -29.71 -5.09
N GLY A 307 9.14 -28.63 -4.51
CA GLY A 307 9.28 -28.32 -3.10
C GLY A 307 8.88 -26.91 -2.77
N PHE A 308 9.31 -26.44 -1.61
CA PHE A 308 9.17 -25.03 -1.20
C PHE A 308 10.29 -24.60 -0.26
N ILE A 309 10.54 -23.31 -0.21
CA ILE A 309 11.38 -22.62 0.77
C ILE A 309 10.44 -21.92 1.75
N SER A 310 10.64 -22.16 3.04
CA SER A 310 9.96 -21.47 4.13
C SER A 310 10.95 -20.51 4.79
N VAL A 311 10.66 -19.22 4.76
CA VAL A 311 11.40 -18.20 5.48
C VAL A 311 10.67 -17.91 6.80
N LYS A 312 11.37 -18.09 7.91
CA LYS A 312 10.83 -17.90 9.25
C LYS A 312 11.60 -16.82 10.00
N LEU A 313 10.86 -15.93 10.63
CA LEU A 313 11.36 -14.92 11.55
C LEU A 313 10.78 -15.19 12.95
N ASN A 314 11.64 -15.36 13.96
CA ASN A 314 11.23 -15.74 15.31
C ASN A 314 10.33 -16.99 15.31
N ASP A 315 10.70 -18.01 14.54
CA ASP A 315 9.99 -19.28 14.34
C ASP A 315 8.60 -19.19 13.64
N LYS A 316 8.14 -17.98 13.32
CA LYS A 316 6.90 -17.75 12.54
C LYS A 316 7.25 -17.69 11.04
N GLU A 317 6.54 -18.45 10.20
CA GLU A 317 6.68 -18.35 8.74
C GLU A 317 6.17 -16.99 8.26
N VAL A 318 7.07 -16.23 7.61
CA VAL A 318 6.80 -14.89 7.06
C VAL A 318 6.73 -14.88 5.54
N HIS A 319 7.33 -15.91 4.89
CA HIS A 319 7.26 -16.07 3.44
C HIS A 319 7.41 -17.53 3.02
N ARG A 320 6.75 -17.90 1.93
CA ARG A 320 6.92 -19.21 1.28
C ARG A 320 7.08 -19.02 -0.22
N GLU A 321 8.19 -19.53 -0.78
CA GLU A 321 8.44 -19.57 -2.21
C GLU A 321 8.47 -21.01 -2.70
N TYR A 322 7.77 -21.31 -3.81
CA TYR A 322 7.78 -22.65 -4.37
C TYR A 322 9.00 -22.91 -5.24
N ILE A 323 9.50 -24.14 -5.16
CA ILE A 323 10.61 -24.66 -5.97
C ILE A 323 10.02 -25.42 -7.15
N TYR A 324 10.55 -25.18 -8.33
CA TYR A 324 10.19 -25.81 -9.57
C TYR A 324 11.34 -26.60 -10.14
N ALA A 325 11.04 -27.65 -10.93
CA ALA A 325 12.06 -28.47 -11.59
C ALA A 325 12.07 -28.22 -13.09
N LEU A 326 13.24 -27.93 -13.63
CA LEU A 326 13.47 -27.90 -15.07
C LEU A 326 14.17 -29.20 -15.46
N LYS A 327 13.51 -30.06 -16.27
CA LYS A 327 14.14 -31.24 -16.83
C LYS A 327 15.03 -30.82 -18.02
N TYR A 328 16.30 -31.14 -17.96
CA TYR A 328 17.23 -30.97 -19.07
C TYR A 328 16.80 -31.99 -20.19
N GLN A 329 16.11 -31.49 -21.20
CA GLN A 329 16.00 -32.26 -22.43
C GLN A 329 17.34 -32.09 -23.18
N ASN A 330 18.04 -33.18 -23.38
CA ASN A 330 19.35 -33.29 -24.09
C ASN A 330 19.19 -32.98 -25.60
N ASN A 331 18.46 -31.95 -25.98
CA ASN A 331 18.30 -31.46 -27.33
C ASN A 331 18.95 -30.08 -27.45
N LYS A 332 20.13 -30.03 -28.07
CA LYS A 332 20.96 -28.86 -28.41
C LYS A 332 20.26 -27.70 -29.16
N LYS A 333 18.91 -27.63 -29.22
CA LYS A 333 18.17 -26.70 -30.06
C LYS A 333 17.16 -25.78 -29.37
N ARG A 334 17.11 -25.67 -28.02
CA ARG A 334 16.06 -24.83 -27.37
C ARG A 334 16.50 -23.96 -26.21
N ILE A 335 17.73 -23.41 -26.22
CA ILE A 335 18.13 -22.40 -25.22
C ILE A 335 17.75 -20.97 -25.64
N LEU A 336 17.44 -20.72 -26.91
CA LEU A 336 17.12 -19.37 -27.42
C LEU A 336 15.65 -18.94 -27.28
N ASP A 337 14.70 -19.87 -27.04
CA ASP A 337 13.27 -19.56 -27.00
C ASP A 337 12.73 -19.23 -25.58
N ILE A 338 13.58 -19.13 -24.57
CA ILE A 338 13.17 -18.84 -23.16
C ILE A 338 13.60 -17.43 -22.73
N LEU A 339 14.36 -16.72 -23.56
CA LEU A 339 14.87 -15.36 -23.27
C LEU A 339 14.28 -14.27 -24.17
N THR A 340 13.27 -14.58 -24.96
CA THR A 340 12.40 -13.61 -25.64
C THR A 340 10.97 -13.74 -25.02
#